data_c1ac066aad78ea65829e7929dbf0347d
#
_entry.id   c1ac066aad78ea65829e7929dbf0347d
#
_cell.length_a   1.000
_cell.length_b   1.000
_cell.length_c   1.000
_cell.angle_alpha   90.00
_cell.angle_beta   90.00
_cell.angle_gamma   90.00
#
_symmetry.space_group_name_H-M   'P 1'
#
loop_
_entity.id
_entity.type
_entity.pdbx_description
1 polymer ?
#
loop_
_entity_poly.entity_id
_entity_poly.type
_entity_poly.pdbx_seq_one_letter_code
_entity_poly.pdbx_strand_id
1 'polypeptide(L)'
;FANVKDIPKILDLLAQVDLVHHNGRPDIFNIGTKYNAQELEVLMQDKERPILVETDENDIVLGYCFCIFKQHKNDSVLTDIKTLYIDDLCVDEGLRGKHIGSKLFDAAMNLAKENGCYNLTLNVWSCNPSAIKFYESCGLIPQKIGMELILK
;
A
#
# COMPACT_ATOMS: atom_id res chain seq x y z
N PHE A 1 3.21 -4.16 -13.41
CA PHE A 1 2.08 -3.30 -13.11
C PHE A 1 0.77 -4.06 -13.26
N ALA A 2 -0.24 -3.71 -12.44
CA ALA A 2 -1.58 -4.27 -12.54
C ALA A 2 -2.25 -3.89 -13.85
N ASN A 3 -3.15 -4.75 -14.32
CA ASN A 3 -4.00 -4.49 -15.47
C ASN A 3 -5.45 -4.94 -15.20
N VAL A 4 -6.35 -4.68 -16.15
CA VAL A 4 -7.81 -4.88 -15.97
C VAL A 4 -8.17 -6.32 -15.57
N LYS A 5 -7.45 -7.32 -16.08
CA LYS A 5 -7.71 -8.73 -15.73
C LYS A 5 -7.45 -9.05 -14.25
N ASP A 6 -6.63 -8.23 -13.58
CA ASP A 6 -6.25 -8.44 -12.18
C ASP A 6 -7.30 -7.91 -11.19
N ILE A 7 -8.25 -7.10 -11.67
CA ILE A 7 -9.26 -6.41 -10.84
C ILE A 7 -10.01 -7.36 -9.91
N PRO A 8 -10.56 -8.51 -10.36
CA PRO A 8 -11.31 -9.39 -9.45
C PRO A 8 -10.48 -9.86 -8.26
N LYS A 9 -9.21 -10.22 -8.49
CA LYS A 9 -8.33 -10.66 -7.41
C LYS A 9 -7.87 -9.50 -6.52
N ILE A 10 -7.64 -8.32 -7.09
CA ILE A 10 -7.33 -7.12 -6.31
C ILE A 10 -8.51 -6.77 -5.40
N LEU A 11 -9.75 -6.86 -5.85
CA LEU A 11 -10.93 -6.62 -5.02
C LEU A 11 -11.04 -7.62 -3.86
N ASP A 12 -10.73 -8.91 -4.11
CA ASP A 12 -10.67 -9.92 -3.06
C ASP A 12 -9.63 -9.55 -1.98
N LEU A 13 -8.43 -9.14 -2.40
CA LEU A 13 -7.35 -8.73 -1.49
C LEU A 13 -7.71 -7.45 -0.72
N LEU A 14 -8.37 -6.49 -1.36
CA LEU A 14 -8.86 -5.28 -0.69
C LEU A 14 -9.87 -5.63 0.42
N ALA A 15 -10.75 -6.60 0.19
CA ALA A 15 -11.67 -7.07 1.20
C ALA A 15 -10.94 -7.74 2.39
N GLN A 16 -9.88 -8.52 2.11
CA GLN A 16 -9.06 -9.14 3.14
C GLN A 16 -8.40 -8.11 4.05
N VAL A 17 -7.75 -7.09 3.47
CA VAL A 17 -7.05 -6.06 4.26
C VAL A 17 -8.02 -5.15 5.00
N ASP A 18 -9.16 -4.83 4.40
CA ASP A 18 -10.20 -4.04 5.07
C ASP A 18 -10.72 -4.76 6.32
N LEU A 19 -10.90 -6.08 6.24
CA LEU A 19 -11.32 -6.88 7.40
C LEU A 19 -10.29 -6.85 8.52
N VAL A 20 -9.00 -6.87 8.21
CA VAL A 20 -7.93 -6.71 9.23
C VAL A 20 -8.05 -5.36 9.93
N HIS A 21 -8.25 -4.28 9.19
CA HIS A 21 -8.43 -2.94 9.75
C HIS A 21 -9.72 -2.84 10.58
N HIS A 22 -10.83 -3.37 10.06
CA HIS A 22 -12.11 -3.40 10.78
C HIS A 22 -11.98 -4.17 12.11
N ASN A 23 -11.36 -5.33 12.11
CA ASN A 23 -11.18 -6.13 13.32
C ASN A 23 -10.27 -5.43 14.35
N GLY A 24 -9.29 -4.65 13.89
CA GLY A 24 -8.41 -3.87 14.77
C GLY A 24 -9.06 -2.61 15.32
N ARG A 25 -9.82 -1.91 14.49
CA ARG A 25 -10.48 -0.63 14.83
C ARG A 25 -11.88 -0.57 14.23
N PRO A 26 -12.84 -1.35 14.77
CA PRO A 26 -14.23 -1.36 14.25
C PRO A 26 -14.96 -0.02 14.43
N ASP A 27 -14.45 0.82 15.31
CA ASP A 27 -14.92 2.19 15.52
C ASP A 27 -14.55 3.15 14.37
N ILE A 28 -13.51 2.81 13.59
CA ILE A 28 -13.01 3.64 12.49
C ILE A 28 -13.36 3.03 11.11
N PHE A 29 -13.23 1.72 10.97
CA PHE A 29 -13.37 1.02 9.69
C PHE A 29 -14.70 0.29 9.56
N ASN A 30 -15.45 0.58 8.51
CA ASN A 30 -16.57 -0.25 8.08
C ASN A 30 -16.05 -1.51 7.38
N ILE A 31 -16.89 -2.53 7.26
CA ILE A 31 -16.61 -3.68 6.40
C ILE A 31 -16.90 -3.28 4.95
N GLY A 32 -15.95 -3.51 4.04
CA GLY A 32 -16.12 -3.19 2.62
C GLY A 32 -14.82 -3.28 1.85
N THR A 33 -14.74 -2.56 0.74
CA THR A 33 -13.54 -2.41 -0.07
C THR A 33 -13.27 -0.93 -0.33
N LYS A 34 -12.00 -0.55 -0.36
CA LYS A 34 -11.58 0.84 -0.60
C LYS A 34 -11.99 1.35 -1.98
N TYR A 35 -11.98 0.46 -2.98
CA TYR A 35 -12.31 0.77 -4.37
C TYR A 35 -13.30 -0.25 -4.95
N ASN A 36 -14.12 0.17 -5.91
CA ASN A 36 -14.87 -0.73 -6.78
C ASN A 36 -14.10 -0.98 -8.10
N ALA A 37 -14.64 -1.85 -8.95
CA ALA A 37 -13.99 -2.21 -10.21
C ALA A 37 -13.77 -1.01 -11.15
N GLN A 38 -14.75 -0.13 -11.26
CA GLN A 38 -14.66 1.06 -12.13
C GLN A 38 -13.62 2.05 -11.63
N GLU A 39 -13.55 2.27 -10.31
CA GLU A 39 -12.53 3.11 -9.68
C GLU A 39 -11.13 2.56 -9.91
N LEU A 40 -10.95 1.24 -9.85
CA LEU A 40 -9.67 0.59 -10.14
C LEU A 40 -9.26 0.75 -11.61
N GLU A 41 -10.20 0.63 -12.55
CA GLU A 41 -9.89 0.87 -13.98
C GLU A 41 -9.38 2.28 -14.22
N VAL A 42 -10.01 3.28 -13.61
CA VAL A 42 -9.58 4.68 -13.70
C VAL A 42 -8.21 4.87 -13.05
N LEU A 43 -8.02 4.28 -11.86
CA LEU A 43 -6.77 4.40 -11.10
C LEU A 43 -5.58 3.79 -11.86
N MET A 44 -5.78 2.67 -12.56
CA MET A 44 -4.74 2.02 -13.36
C MET A 44 -4.22 2.87 -14.53
N GLN A 45 -4.96 3.90 -14.95
CA GLN A 45 -4.55 4.83 -16.00
C GLN A 45 -3.76 6.02 -15.45
N ASP A 46 -3.74 6.21 -14.14
CA ASP A 46 -3.05 7.32 -13.48
C ASP A 46 -1.58 6.95 -13.24
N LYS A 47 -0.68 7.59 -13.99
CA LYS A 47 0.77 7.37 -13.89
C LYS A 47 1.37 7.81 -12.56
N GLU A 48 0.69 8.71 -11.84
CA GLU A 48 1.12 9.16 -10.52
C GLU A 48 0.71 8.19 -9.40
N ARG A 49 -0.13 7.19 -9.73
CA ARG A 49 -0.67 6.23 -8.78
C ARG A 49 -0.50 4.78 -9.27
N PRO A 50 0.74 4.32 -9.50
CA PRO A 50 0.98 2.98 -10.03
C PRO A 50 0.57 1.90 -9.03
N ILE A 51 0.02 0.80 -9.57
CA ILE A 51 -0.31 -0.40 -8.80
C ILE A 51 0.63 -1.52 -9.25
N LEU A 52 1.42 -2.03 -8.31
CA LEU A 52 2.30 -3.19 -8.54
C LEU A 52 1.58 -4.45 -8.09
N VAL A 53 1.79 -5.55 -8.80
CA VAL A 53 1.30 -6.88 -8.42
C VAL A 53 2.42 -7.90 -8.51
N GLU A 54 2.42 -8.86 -7.60
CA GLU A 54 3.18 -10.10 -7.72
C GLU A 54 2.24 -11.19 -8.19
N THR A 55 2.64 -11.96 -9.18
CA THR A 55 1.82 -13.03 -9.78
C THR A 55 2.55 -14.37 -9.70
N ASP A 56 1.77 -15.45 -9.75
CA ASP A 56 2.32 -16.80 -9.88
C ASP A 56 2.64 -17.15 -11.35
N GLU A 57 3.05 -18.38 -11.59
CA GLU A 57 3.37 -18.92 -12.93
C GLU A 57 2.18 -18.93 -13.89
N ASN A 58 0.95 -18.91 -13.37
CA ASN A 58 -0.30 -18.85 -14.13
C ASN A 58 -0.82 -17.41 -14.27
N ASP A 59 0.00 -16.42 -13.90
CA ASP A 59 -0.34 -15.00 -13.96
C ASP A 59 -1.52 -14.62 -13.04
N ILE A 60 -1.68 -15.34 -11.93
CA ILE A 60 -2.66 -15.04 -10.88
C ILE A 60 -2.02 -14.16 -9.82
N VAL A 61 -2.70 -13.05 -9.47
CA VAL A 61 -2.22 -12.09 -8.46
C VAL A 61 -2.14 -12.75 -7.09
N LEU A 62 -0.98 -12.65 -6.45
CA LEU A 62 -0.69 -13.15 -5.11
C LEU A 62 -0.69 -12.02 -4.06
N GLY A 63 -0.47 -10.81 -4.51
CA GLY A 63 -0.44 -9.63 -3.68
C GLY A 63 -0.30 -8.37 -4.53
N TYR A 64 -0.51 -7.21 -3.90
CA TYR A 64 -0.43 -5.90 -4.57
C TYR A 64 0.30 -4.87 -3.71
N CYS A 65 0.73 -3.80 -4.37
CA CYS A 65 1.23 -2.59 -3.72
C CYS A 65 0.69 -1.37 -4.47
N PHE A 66 -0.19 -0.62 -3.82
CA PHE A 66 -0.69 0.66 -4.32
C PHE A 66 0.30 1.76 -3.95
N CYS A 67 0.80 2.46 -4.94
CA CYS A 67 1.78 3.53 -4.78
C CYS A 67 1.22 4.88 -5.22
N ILE A 68 1.73 5.94 -4.64
CA ILE A 68 1.41 7.31 -5.03
C ILE A 68 2.72 8.12 -5.07
N PHE A 69 3.03 8.74 -6.19
CA PHE A 69 4.09 9.74 -6.25
C PHE A 69 3.58 11.06 -5.64
N LYS A 70 4.30 11.56 -4.65
CA LYS A 70 3.98 12.81 -3.96
C LYS A 70 5.15 13.79 -4.07
N GLN A 71 4.84 15.03 -4.36
CA GLN A 71 5.82 16.11 -4.42
C GLN A 71 5.12 17.44 -4.12
N HIS A 72 5.69 18.22 -3.21
CA HIS A 72 5.18 19.54 -2.82
C HIS A 72 5.94 20.63 -3.58
N LYS A 73 5.49 20.94 -4.80
CA LYS A 73 6.09 22.01 -5.63
C LYS A 73 5.53 23.36 -5.18
N ASN A 74 6.42 24.35 -5.07
CA ASN A 74 6.06 25.73 -4.69
C ASN A 74 5.38 25.84 -3.32
N ASP A 75 5.69 24.91 -2.40
CA ASP A 75 5.22 24.98 -1.03
C ASP A 75 6.11 25.91 -0.20
N SER A 76 5.50 26.71 0.70
CA SER A 76 6.24 27.66 1.52
C SER A 76 6.93 27.02 2.74
N VAL A 77 6.57 25.80 3.11
CA VAL A 77 7.07 25.08 4.29
C VAL A 77 7.82 23.82 3.91
N LEU A 78 7.26 23.03 2.98
CA LEU A 78 7.84 21.75 2.56
C LEU A 78 8.75 21.92 1.36
N THR A 79 9.85 21.17 1.34
CA THR A 79 10.74 21.12 0.18
C THR A 79 10.08 20.34 -0.96
N ASP A 80 10.64 20.44 -2.15
CA ASP A 80 10.11 19.80 -3.37
C ASP A 80 10.63 18.37 -3.58
N ILE A 81 11.06 17.68 -2.52
CA ILE A 81 11.47 16.30 -2.63
C ILE A 81 10.33 15.43 -3.16
N LYS A 82 10.68 14.51 -4.03
CA LYS A 82 9.74 13.51 -4.53
C LYS A 82 9.72 12.29 -3.61
N THR A 83 8.54 11.86 -3.24
CA THR A 83 8.30 10.72 -2.36
C THR A 83 7.48 9.68 -3.09
N LEU A 84 7.84 8.40 -2.96
CA LEU A 84 6.92 7.31 -3.26
C LEU A 84 6.20 6.92 -1.97
N TYR A 85 4.89 7.13 -1.94
CA TYR A 85 4.04 6.74 -0.81
C TYR A 85 3.38 5.40 -1.12
N ILE A 86 3.56 4.42 -0.23
CA ILE A 86 2.81 3.17 -0.29
C ILE A 86 1.48 3.41 0.43
N ASP A 87 0.42 3.47 -0.37
CA ASP A 87 -0.93 3.68 0.13
C ASP A 87 -1.52 2.39 0.74
N ASP A 88 -1.20 1.25 0.14
CA ASP A 88 -1.60 -0.07 0.63
C ASP A 88 -0.68 -1.16 0.07
N LEU A 89 -0.37 -2.16 0.89
CA LEU A 89 0.35 -3.36 0.48
C LEU A 89 -0.33 -4.57 1.13
N CYS A 90 -0.76 -5.51 0.31
CA CYS A 90 -1.48 -6.69 0.76
C CYS A 90 -0.97 -7.94 0.05
N VAL A 91 -0.79 -9.01 0.82
CA VAL A 91 -0.51 -10.35 0.32
C VAL A 91 -1.68 -11.25 0.68
N ASP A 92 -2.09 -12.13 -0.23
CA ASP A 92 -3.13 -13.11 0.03
C ASP A 92 -2.84 -13.86 1.34
N GLU A 93 -3.81 -13.94 2.23
CA GLU A 93 -3.64 -14.51 3.57
C GLU A 93 -3.15 -15.95 3.55
N GLY A 94 -3.54 -16.75 2.55
CA GLY A 94 -3.08 -18.13 2.34
C GLY A 94 -1.62 -18.26 1.89
N LEU A 95 -0.97 -17.15 1.55
CA LEU A 95 0.37 -17.13 0.96
C LEU A 95 1.40 -16.35 1.78
N ARG A 96 1.06 -15.98 3.01
CA ARG A 96 1.99 -15.29 3.91
C ARG A 96 3.16 -16.19 4.26
N GLY A 97 4.35 -15.59 4.47
CA GLY A 97 5.58 -16.32 4.75
C GLY A 97 6.33 -16.82 3.52
N LYS A 98 5.87 -16.51 2.30
CA LYS A 98 6.52 -16.87 1.03
C LYS A 98 7.31 -15.72 0.39
N HIS A 99 7.64 -14.70 1.15
CA HIS A 99 8.41 -13.51 0.71
C HIS A 99 7.74 -12.68 -0.39
N ILE A 100 6.44 -12.81 -0.60
CA ILE A 100 5.68 -12.05 -1.61
C ILE A 100 5.66 -10.56 -1.25
N GLY A 101 5.42 -10.24 0.03
CA GLY A 101 5.46 -8.86 0.53
C GLY A 101 6.81 -8.21 0.34
N SER A 102 7.90 -8.94 0.59
CA SER A 102 9.28 -8.45 0.38
C SER A 102 9.55 -8.15 -1.09
N LYS A 103 9.10 -9.01 -2.00
CA LYS A 103 9.23 -8.77 -3.44
C LYS A 103 8.45 -7.52 -3.90
N LEU A 104 7.24 -7.34 -3.40
CA LEU A 104 6.43 -6.15 -3.69
C LEU A 104 7.09 -4.88 -3.15
N PHE A 105 7.61 -4.94 -1.94
CA PHE A 105 8.32 -3.81 -1.32
C PHE A 105 9.59 -3.46 -2.11
N ASP A 106 10.39 -4.46 -2.50
CA ASP A 106 11.60 -4.27 -3.31
C ASP A 106 11.25 -3.66 -4.67
N ALA A 107 10.17 -4.10 -5.30
CA ALA A 107 9.71 -3.52 -6.56
C ALA A 107 9.29 -2.05 -6.39
N ALA A 108 8.59 -1.71 -5.31
CA ALA A 108 8.24 -0.33 -4.99
C ALA A 108 9.49 0.53 -4.72
N MET A 109 10.47 -0.01 -4.00
CA MET A 109 11.73 0.67 -3.73
C MET A 109 12.51 0.94 -5.03
N ASN A 110 12.57 -0.03 -5.94
CA ASN A 110 13.21 0.14 -7.23
C ASN A 110 12.47 1.20 -8.08
N LEU A 111 11.14 1.14 -8.11
CA LEU A 111 10.32 2.15 -8.79
C LEU A 111 10.59 3.55 -8.25
N ALA A 112 10.72 3.71 -6.94
CA ALA A 112 11.05 4.98 -6.31
C ALA A 112 12.42 5.50 -6.77
N LYS A 113 13.45 4.64 -6.76
CA LYS A 113 14.81 4.99 -7.20
C LYS A 113 14.85 5.40 -8.67
N GLU A 114 14.20 4.63 -9.55
CA GLU A 114 14.13 4.89 -10.99
C GLU A 114 13.44 6.22 -11.32
N ASN A 115 12.53 6.66 -10.45
CA ASN A 115 11.80 7.92 -10.60
C ASN A 115 12.40 9.09 -9.81
N GLY A 116 13.61 8.94 -9.28
CA GLY A 116 14.32 10.01 -8.57
C GLY A 116 13.69 10.40 -7.24
N CYS A 117 12.99 9.48 -6.57
CA CYS A 117 12.42 9.75 -5.26
C CYS A 117 13.54 9.86 -4.20
N TYR A 118 13.38 10.82 -3.31
CA TYR A 118 14.25 11.00 -2.15
C TYR A 118 14.01 9.92 -1.09
N ASN A 119 12.75 9.56 -0.89
CA ASN A 119 12.35 8.56 0.10
C ASN A 119 11.13 7.75 -0.35
N LEU A 120 10.87 6.68 0.39
CA LEU A 120 9.65 5.89 0.34
C LEU A 120 9.01 5.97 1.72
N THR A 121 7.72 6.29 1.78
CA THR A 121 6.97 6.43 3.03
C THR A 121 5.68 5.62 3.00
N LEU A 122 5.16 5.33 4.17
CA LEU A 122 3.83 4.74 4.37
C LEU A 122 3.31 5.07 5.76
N ASN A 123 2.03 4.85 5.97
CA ASN A 123 1.43 4.85 7.29
C ASN A 123 0.99 3.44 7.64
N VAL A 124 1.19 3.05 8.90
CA VAL A 124 0.76 1.75 9.42
C VAL A 124 0.00 1.95 10.73
N TRP A 125 -1.12 1.25 10.87
CA TRP A 125 -1.92 1.33 12.08
C TRP A 125 -1.24 0.57 13.23
N SER A 126 -1.23 1.18 14.42
CA SER A 126 -0.64 0.56 15.62
C SER A 126 -1.32 -0.75 16.03
N CYS A 127 -2.60 -0.93 15.63
CA CYS A 127 -3.34 -2.17 15.84
C CYS A 127 -2.92 -3.32 14.90
N ASN A 128 -1.97 -3.09 14.00
CA ASN A 128 -1.44 -4.11 13.08
C ASN A 128 0.06 -4.35 13.34
N PRO A 129 0.41 -5.03 14.44
CA PRO A 129 1.81 -5.22 14.83
C PRO A 129 2.60 -6.07 13.83
N SER A 130 1.98 -6.99 13.12
CA SER A 130 2.66 -7.82 12.11
C SER A 130 3.12 -6.99 10.93
N ALA A 131 2.32 -6.02 10.48
CA ALA A 131 2.71 -5.08 9.43
C ALA A 131 3.85 -4.17 9.90
N ILE A 132 3.81 -3.67 11.12
CA ILE A 132 4.89 -2.86 11.69
C ILE A 132 6.21 -3.63 11.67
N LYS A 133 6.22 -4.87 12.14
CA LYS A 133 7.42 -5.72 12.13
C LYS A 133 7.94 -5.97 10.71
N PHE A 134 7.04 -6.20 9.77
CA PHE A 134 7.41 -6.38 8.36
C PHE A 134 8.13 -5.15 7.82
N TYR A 135 7.57 -3.95 8.01
CA TYR A 135 8.17 -2.72 7.52
C TYR A 135 9.48 -2.38 8.23
N GLU A 136 9.58 -2.63 9.52
CA GLU A 136 10.86 -2.51 10.26
C GLU A 136 11.93 -3.45 9.69
N SER A 137 11.56 -4.68 9.35
CA SER A 137 12.48 -5.64 8.69
C SER A 137 12.92 -5.18 7.30
N CYS A 138 12.11 -4.37 6.62
CA CYS A 138 12.45 -3.74 5.35
C CYS A 138 13.37 -2.52 5.49
N GLY A 139 13.67 -2.09 6.72
CA GLY A 139 14.55 -0.96 7.01
C GLY A 139 13.83 0.37 7.23
N LEU A 140 12.51 0.38 7.31
CA LEU A 140 11.77 1.61 7.63
C LEU A 140 11.91 1.96 9.11
N ILE A 141 11.95 3.26 9.37
CA ILE A 141 11.97 3.83 10.73
C ILE A 141 10.79 4.81 10.85
N PRO A 142 10.29 5.06 12.08
CA PRO A 142 9.25 6.06 12.27
C PRO A 142 9.70 7.44 11.78
N GLN A 143 8.87 8.07 10.94
CA GLN A 143 9.09 9.44 10.46
C GLN A 143 8.27 10.44 11.28
N LYS A 144 7.03 10.08 11.60
CA LYS A 144 6.09 10.88 12.39
C LYS A 144 5.16 9.94 13.15
N ILE A 145 4.52 10.46 14.17
CA ILE A 145 3.60 9.69 15.03
C ILE A 145 2.24 10.37 15.03
N GLY A 146 1.21 9.63 14.61
CA GLY A 146 -0.19 10.05 14.78
C GLY A 146 -0.65 9.73 16.21
N MET A 147 -1.29 10.70 16.85
CA MET A 147 -1.79 10.57 18.21
C MET A 147 -3.29 10.81 18.23
N GLU A 148 -4.02 10.09 19.06
CA GLU A 148 -5.46 10.33 19.25
C GLU A 148 -5.85 10.32 20.72
N LEU A 149 -6.93 11.04 21.03
CA LEU A 149 -7.65 10.96 22.29
C LEU A 149 -9.13 10.72 21.97
N ILE A 150 -9.65 9.57 22.40
CA ILE A 150 -11.07 9.26 22.20
C ILE A 150 -11.91 10.04 23.21
N LEU A 151 -12.84 10.84 22.71
CA LEU A 151 -13.76 11.64 23.53
C LEU A 151 -15.07 10.85 23.73
N LYS A 152 -15.35 10.52 24.98
CA LYS A 152 -16.54 9.75 25.33
C LYS A 152 -17.57 10.64 26.06
#